data_5a226c1c675e5388ae9db2c88cb54704
#
_entry.id   5a226c1c675e5388ae9db2c88cb54704
#
_cell.length_a   1.000
_cell.length_b   1.000
_cell.length_c   1.000
_cell.angle_alpha   90.00
_cell.angle_beta   90.00
_cell.angle_gamma   90.00
#
_symmetry.space_group_name_H-M   'P 1'
#
loop_
_entity.id
_entity.type
_entity.pdbx_description
1 polymer ?
#
loop_
_entity_poly.entity_id
_entity_poly.type
_entity_poly.pdbx_seq_one_letter_code
_entity_poly.pdbx_strand_id
1 'polypeptide(L)'
;MSHRLVASAVIVLLSASPALADVRSDAKEQVAFGINVAQRGLWREAIYRWEKAVEIDATYAAAYNDLAIGYEHEGQLDKARKAYEKALDLDPENTQIRQNYELFKEINDRTTPGKEKP
;
A
#
# COMPACT_ATOMS: atom_id res chain seq x y z
N MET A 1 25.86 56.14 -0.55
CA MET A 1 25.07 55.33 -1.49
C MET A 1 24.81 53.98 -0.86
N SER A 2 23.61 53.77 -0.43
CA SER A 2 23.22 52.47 0.17
C SER A 2 22.81 51.53 -0.93
N HIS A 3 23.62 50.49 -1.15
CA HIS A 3 23.19 49.36 -1.98
C HIS A 3 22.21 48.51 -1.19
N ARG A 4 20.93 48.60 -1.53
CA ARG A 4 19.95 47.64 -1.03
C ARG A 4 20.16 46.32 -1.75
N LEU A 5 20.73 45.35 -1.07
CA LEU A 5 20.72 43.95 -1.51
C LEU A 5 19.28 43.47 -1.41
N VAL A 6 18.62 43.37 -2.55
CA VAL A 6 17.33 42.69 -2.62
C VAL A 6 17.67 41.20 -2.64
N ALA A 7 17.54 40.53 -1.50
CA ALA A 7 17.61 39.10 -1.47
C ALA A 7 16.35 38.54 -2.15
N SER A 8 16.47 38.17 -3.43
CA SER A 8 15.43 37.45 -4.10
C SER A 8 15.35 36.05 -3.47
N ALA A 9 14.34 35.84 -2.64
CA ALA A 9 14.01 34.54 -2.17
C ALA A 9 13.52 33.71 -3.38
N VAL A 10 14.36 32.81 -3.86
CA VAL A 10 13.96 31.81 -4.84
C VAL A 10 13.07 30.82 -4.10
N ILE A 11 11.75 30.98 -4.22
CA ILE A 11 10.80 30.00 -3.77
C ILE A 11 10.89 28.84 -4.77
N VAL A 12 11.64 27.79 -4.42
CA VAL A 12 11.59 26.53 -5.14
C VAL A 12 10.27 25.89 -4.81
N LEU A 13 9.28 26.12 -5.66
CA LEU A 13 8.05 25.33 -5.63
C LEU A 13 8.45 23.91 -6.06
N LEU A 14 8.59 23.02 -5.10
CA LEU A 14 8.62 21.58 -5.35
C LEU A 14 7.23 21.16 -5.84
N SER A 15 6.92 21.46 -7.10
CA SER A 15 5.78 20.86 -7.76
C SER A 15 6.14 19.39 -8.00
N ALA A 16 5.32 18.47 -7.48
CA ALA A 16 5.42 17.07 -7.86
C ALA A 16 5.45 16.97 -9.39
N SER A 17 6.45 16.26 -9.94
CA SER A 17 6.55 16.06 -11.38
C SER A 17 5.22 15.52 -11.91
N PRO A 18 4.68 16.05 -13.03
CA PRO A 18 3.48 15.48 -13.67
C PRO A 18 3.57 13.98 -13.90
N ALA A 19 4.77 13.46 -14.22
CA ALA A 19 5.01 12.03 -14.40
C ALA A 19 4.74 11.21 -13.13
N LEU A 20 5.07 11.71 -11.93
CA LEU A 20 4.78 11.04 -10.66
C LEU A 20 3.29 11.06 -10.33
N ALA A 21 2.58 12.14 -10.66
CA ALA A 21 1.12 12.25 -10.50
C ALA A 21 0.41 11.23 -11.40
N ASP A 22 0.86 11.04 -12.65
CA ASP A 22 0.29 10.07 -13.58
C ASP A 22 0.54 8.63 -13.13
N VAL A 23 1.72 8.31 -12.63
CA VAL A 23 2.06 6.99 -12.09
C VAL A 23 1.14 6.63 -10.92
N ARG A 24 0.95 7.53 -9.97
CA ARG A 24 0.03 7.31 -8.84
C ARG A 24 -1.41 7.20 -9.30
N SER A 25 -1.85 8.00 -10.26
CA SER A 25 -3.19 7.95 -10.84
C SER A 25 -3.45 6.59 -11.50
N ASP A 26 -2.51 6.11 -12.32
CA ASP A 26 -2.61 4.81 -12.98
C ASP A 26 -2.65 3.65 -11.96
N ALA A 27 -1.84 3.72 -10.91
CA ALA A 27 -1.88 2.73 -9.84
C ALA A 27 -3.23 2.73 -9.10
N LYS A 28 -3.80 3.90 -8.83
CA LYS A 28 -5.13 4.03 -8.22
C LYS A 28 -6.23 3.42 -9.07
N GLU A 29 -6.17 3.55 -10.39
CA GLU A 29 -7.13 2.92 -11.30
C GLU A 29 -7.08 1.39 -11.19
N GLN A 30 -5.90 0.80 -11.13
CA GLN A 30 -5.74 -0.64 -10.91
C GLN A 30 -6.27 -1.07 -9.54
N VAL A 31 -6.03 -0.29 -8.50
CA VAL A 31 -6.58 -0.57 -7.17
C VAL A 31 -8.10 -0.54 -7.18
N ALA A 32 -8.72 0.48 -7.77
CA ALA A 32 -10.16 0.62 -7.86
C ALA A 32 -10.79 -0.54 -8.65
N PHE A 33 -10.18 -0.94 -9.75
CA PHE A 33 -10.62 -2.10 -10.53
C PHE A 33 -10.56 -3.38 -9.69
N GLY A 34 -9.45 -3.59 -8.99
CA GLY A 34 -9.27 -4.75 -8.09
C GLY A 34 -10.33 -4.80 -6.99
N ILE A 35 -10.64 -3.68 -6.35
CA ILE A 35 -11.69 -3.60 -5.34
C ILE A 35 -13.05 -4.00 -5.93
N ASN A 36 -13.37 -3.50 -7.11
CA ASN A 36 -14.63 -3.82 -7.78
C ASN A 36 -14.77 -5.32 -8.03
N VAL A 37 -13.76 -5.97 -8.56
CA VAL A 37 -13.83 -7.41 -8.85
C VAL A 37 -13.76 -8.26 -7.57
N ALA A 38 -13.07 -7.80 -6.53
CA ALA A 38 -13.05 -8.45 -5.22
C ALA A 38 -14.43 -8.47 -4.57
N GLN A 39 -15.18 -7.37 -4.67
CA GLN A 39 -16.57 -7.28 -4.19
C GLN A 39 -17.49 -8.30 -4.88
N ARG A 40 -17.12 -8.75 -6.07
CA ARG A 40 -17.81 -9.81 -6.82
C ARG A 40 -17.28 -11.21 -6.53
N GLY A 41 -16.37 -11.35 -5.56
CA GLY A 41 -15.75 -12.61 -5.19
C GLY A 41 -14.62 -13.08 -6.11
N LEU A 42 -14.18 -12.24 -7.05
CA LEU A 42 -13.14 -12.58 -8.02
C LEU A 42 -11.75 -12.22 -7.47
N TRP A 43 -11.33 -12.90 -6.43
CA TRP A 43 -10.11 -12.58 -5.68
C TRP A 43 -8.82 -12.71 -6.49
N ARG A 44 -8.71 -13.71 -7.36
CA ARG A 44 -7.52 -13.88 -8.21
C ARG A 44 -7.35 -12.72 -9.19
N GLU A 45 -8.45 -12.26 -9.78
CA GLU A 45 -8.46 -11.09 -10.66
C GLU A 45 -8.10 -9.82 -9.86
N ALA A 46 -8.65 -9.68 -8.66
CA ALA A 46 -8.32 -8.55 -7.78
C ALA A 46 -6.82 -8.51 -7.46
N ILE A 47 -6.25 -9.64 -7.06
CA ILE A 47 -4.81 -9.78 -6.78
C ILE A 47 -3.98 -9.37 -8.01
N TYR A 48 -4.34 -9.86 -9.18
CA TYR A 48 -3.66 -9.48 -10.43
C TYR A 48 -3.67 -7.96 -10.63
N ARG A 49 -4.81 -7.30 -10.41
CA ARG A 49 -4.91 -5.85 -10.54
C ARG A 49 -4.09 -5.09 -9.50
N TRP A 50 -4.06 -5.56 -8.27
CA TRP A 50 -3.26 -4.95 -7.20
C TRP A 50 -1.76 -5.22 -7.38
N GLU A 51 -1.37 -6.37 -7.92
CA GLU A 51 0.02 -6.63 -8.33
C GLU A 51 0.44 -5.65 -9.45
N LYS A 52 -0.43 -5.38 -10.41
CA LYS A 52 -0.20 -4.33 -11.42
C LYS A 52 -0.04 -2.95 -10.80
N ALA A 53 -0.86 -2.62 -9.81
CA ALA A 53 -0.76 -1.34 -9.11
C ALA A 53 0.62 -1.13 -8.47
N VAL A 54 1.17 -2.14 -7.81
CA VAL A 54 2.50 -2.02 -7.17
C VAL A 54 3.66 -2.10 -8.17
N GLU A 55 3.47 -2.70 -9.34
CA GLU A 55 4.42 -2.58 -10.44
C GLU A 55 4.47 -1.15 -10.99
N ILE A 56 3.31 -0.51 -11.12
CA ILE A 56 3.19 0.88 -11.60
C ILE A 56 3.75 1.85 -10.57
N ASP A 57 3.37 1.70 -9.30
CA ASP A 57 3.83 2.54 -8.19
C ASP A 57 4.16 1.70 -6.96
N ALA A 58 5.43 1.36 -6.83
CA ALA A 58 5.95 0.54 -5.72
C ALA A 58 5.91 1.24 -4.36
N THR A 59 5.51 2.51 -4.29
CA THR A 59 5.38 3.29 -3.05
C THR A 59 3.94 3.46 -2.58
N TYR A 60 2.99 2.82 -3.27
CA TYR A 60 1.58 2.97 -2.96
C TYR A 60 1.15 1.98 -1.86
N ALA A 61 1.20 2.42 -0.61
CA ALA A 61 0.89 1.61 0.57
C ALA A 61 -0.49 0.96 0.52
N ALA A 62 -1.51 1.67 0.05
CA ALA A 62 -2.87 1.14 -0.06
C ALA A 62 -2.96 -0.10 -0.96
N ALA A 63 -2.20 -0.14 -2.04
CA ALA A 63 -2.15 -1.30 -2.94
C ALA A 63 -1.56 -2.54 -2.25
N TYR A 64 -0.54 -2.37 -1.44
CA TYR A 64 0.03 -3.48 -0.66
C TYR A 64 -0.93 -3.96 0.42
N ASN A 65 -1.68 -3.07 1.05
CA ASN A 65 -2.71 -3.47 2.00
C ASN A 65 -3.81 -4.31 1.33
N ASP A 66 -4.25 -3.90 0.16
CA ASP A 66 -5.25 -4.64 -0.62
C ASP A 66 -4.71 -5.99 -1.09
N LEU A 67 -3.45 -6.05 -1.54
CA LEU A 67 -2.77 -7.31 -1.85
C LEU A 67 -2.76 -8.26 -0.66
N ALA A 68 -2.43 -7.75 0.53
CA ALA A 68 -2.42 -8.55 1.75
C ALA A 68 -3.78 -9.19 2.02
N ILE A 69 -4.86 -8.43 1.89
CA ILE A 69 -6.22 -8.91 2.05
C ILE A 69 -6.55 -9.98 0.99
N GLY A 70 -6.17 -9.75 -0.25
CA GLY A 70 -6.36 -10.71 -1.34
C GLY A 70 -5.61 -12.02 -1.11
N TYR A 71 -4.36 -11.94 -0.70
CA TYR A 71 -3.55 -13.12 -0.37
C TYR A 71 -4.12 -13.90 0.81
N GLU A 72 -4.68 -13.22 1.83
CA GLU A 72 -5.42 -13.88 2.92
C GLU A 72 -6.59 -14.72 2.37
N HIS A 73 -7.40 -14.14 1.50
CA HIS A 73 -8.54 -14.82 0.91
C HIS A 73 -8.15 -16.05 0.10
N GLU A 74 -6.99 -16.02 -0.54
CA GLU A 74 -6.46 -17.15 -1.31
C GLU A 74 -5.61 -18.11 -0.45
N GLY A 75 -5.51 -17.89 0.85
CA GLY A 75 -4.73 -18.72 1.76
C GLY A 75 -3.22 -18.60 1.61
N GLN A 76 -2.73 -17.57 0.91
CA GLN A 76 -1.31 -17.31 0.70
C GLN A 76 -0.77 -16.45 1.86
N LEU A 77 -0.67 -17.04 3.04
CA LEU A 77 -0.45 -16.30 4.29
C LEU A 77 0.93 -15.67 4.40
N ASP A 78 1.97 -16.28 3.85
CA ASP A 78 3.31 -15.68 3.85
C ASP A 78 3.37 -14.44 2.96
N LYS A 79 2.72 -14.49 1.81
CA LYS A 79 2.59 -13.33 0.91
C LYS A 79 1.76 -12.22 1.54
N ALA A 80 0.68 -12.57 2.24
CA ALA A 80 -0.15 -11.62 2.96
C ALA A 80 0.66 -10.88 4.02
N ARG A 81 1.43 -11.59 4.82
CA ARG A 81 2.30 -11.01 5.86
C ARG A 81 3.30 -10.02 5.28
N LYS A 82 4.00 -10.42 4.22
CA LYS A 82 4.98 -9.55 3.55
C LYS A 82 4.33 -8.30 2.97
N ALA A 83 3.13 -8.42 2.41
CA ALA A 83 2.41 -7.29 1.85
C ALA A 83 1.96 -6.30 2.95
N TYR A 84 1.46 -6.78 4.09
CA TYR A 84 1.17 -5.93 5.24
C TYR A 84 2.41 -5.21 5.78
N GLU A 85 3.51 -5.92 5.93
CA GLU A 85 4.78 -5.35 6.39
C GLU A 85 5.24 -4.23 5.43
N LYS A 86 5.16 -4.47 4.12
CA LYS A 86 5.50 -3.46 3.11
C LYS A 86 4.58 -2.25 3.19
N ALA A 87 3.28 -2.45 3.35
CA ALA A 87 2.33 -1.36 3.50
C ALA A 87 2.65 -0.49 4.72
N LEU A 88 2.99 -1.09 5.86
CA LEU A 88 3.37 -0.38 7.08
C LEU A 88 4.73 0.31 6.99
N ASP A 89 5.69 -0.29 6.27
CA ASP A 89 6.98 0.37 5.99
C ASP A 89 6.79 1.67 5.19
N LEU A 90 5.85 1.66 4.26
CA LEU A 90 5.54 2.82 3.41
C LEU A 90 4.67 3.87 4.12
N ASP A 91 3.79 3.43 5.02
CA ASP A 91 2.85 4.31 5.72
C ASP A 91 2.67 3.85 7.19
N PRO A 92 3.71 4.07 8.04
CA PRO A 92 3.74 3.52 9.40
C PRO A 92 2.66 4.09 10.33
N GLU A 93 2.13 5.26 10.03
CA GLU A 93 1.10 5.95 10.81
C GLU A 93 -0.32 5.58 10.39
N ASN A 94 -0.48 4.71 9.38
CA ASN A 94 -1.80 4.29 8.90
C ASN A 94 -2.43 3.29 9.86
N THR A 95 -3.40 3.76 10.63
CA THR A 95 -4.08 2.96 11.65
C THR A 95 -4.90 1.82 11.07
N GLN A 96 -5.51 2.01 9.90
CA GLN A 96 -6.30 0.96 9.25
C GLN A 96 -5.43 -0.21 8.79
N ILE A 97 -4.29 0.07 8.16
CA ILE A 97 -3.32 -0.97 7.76
C ILE A 97 -2.83 -1.71 9.00
N ARG A 98 -2.49 -0.99 10.06
CA ARG A 98 -2.03 -1.59 11.31
C ARG A 98 -3.10 -2.50 11.92
N GLN A 99 -4.34 -2.06 11.99
CA GLN A 99 -5.45 -2.87 12.49
C GLN A 99 -5.67 -4.13 11.65
N ASN A 100 -5.61 -4.01 10.33
CA ASN A 100 -5.72 -5.16 9.43
C ASN A 100 -4.60 -6.17 9.67
N TYR A 101 -3.38 -5.69 9.84
CA TYR A 101 -2.23 -6.57 10.10
C TYR A 101 -2.29 -7.22 11.49
N GLU A 102 -2.67 -6.47 12.52
CA GLU A 102 -2.84 -7.03 13.88
C GLU A 102 -3.91 -8.14 13.90
N LEU A 103 -5.03 -7.91 13.23
CA LEU A 103 -6.09 -8.92 13.11
C LEU A 103 -5.60 -10.16 12.35
N PHE A 104 -4.88 -9.96 11.24
CA PHE A 104 -4.25 -11.04 10.48
C PHE A 104 -3.33 -11.90 11.38
N LYS A 105 -2.46 -11.26 12.14
CA LYS A 105 -1.55 -11.97 13.07
C LYS A 105 -2.32 -12.70 14.16
N GLU A 106 -3.31 -12.06 14.73
CA GLU A 106 -4.12 -12.68 15.79
C GLU A 106 -4.80 -13.96 15.32
N ILE A 107 -5.39 -13.94 14.12
CA ILE A 107 -6.08 -15.10 13.56
C ILE A 107 -5.08 -16.20 13.19
N ASN A 108 -4.00 -15.86 12.49
CA ASN A 108 -3.10 -16.84 11.89
C ASN A 108 -2.07 -17.39 12.88
N ASP A 109 -1.63 -16.61 13.85
CA ASP A 109 -0.70 -17.09 14.87
C ASP A 109 -1.37 -18.05 15.87
N ARG A 110 -2.68 -17.95 16.05
CA ARG A 110 -3.45 -18.91 16.86
C ARG A 110 -3.65 -20.26 16.19
N THR A 111 -3.71 -20.27 14.86
CA THR A 111 -4.02 -21.47 14.08
C THR A 111 -2.78 -22.29 13.69
N THR A 112 -1.57 -21.78 13.97
CA THR A 112 -0.33 -22.50 13.66
C THR A 112 -0.05 -23.53 14.76
N PRO A 113 -0.12 -24.86 14.45
CA PRO A 113 0.23 -25.89 15.43
C PRO A 113 1.69 -25.72 15.91
N GLY A 114 1.91 -25.61 17.23
CA GLY A 114 3.24 -25.53 17.83
C GLY A 114 3.66 -24.16 18.36
N LYS A 115 2.83 -23.13 18.23
CA LYS A 115 3.02 -21.83 18.91
C LYS A 115 2.07 -21.70 20.10
N GLU A 116 2.06 -22.71 20.98
CA GLU A 116 1.49 -22.49 22.31
C GLU A 116 2.40 -21.50 23.05
N LYS A 117 1.82 -20.39 23.50
CA LYS A 117 2.50 -19.51 24.47
C LYS A 117 2.76 -20.32 25.74
N PRO A 118 3.99 -20.28 26.26
CA PRO A 118 4.25 -20.89 27.56
C PRO A 118 3.41 -20.25 28.65
#